data_88c09bc49369dc6231fdcb357249a556
#
_entry.id   88c09bc49369dc6231fdcb357249a556
#
_cell.length_a   1.000
_cell.length_b   1.000
_cell.length_c   1.000
_cell.angle_alpha   90.00
_cell.angle_beta   90.00
_cell.angle_gamma   90.00
#
_symmetry.space_group_name_H-M   'P 1'
#
loop_
_entity.id
_entity.type
_entity.pdbx_description
1 polymer ?
#
loop_
_entity_poly.entity_id
_entity_poly.type
_entity_poly.pdbx_seq_one_letter_code
_entity_poly.pdbx_strand_id
1 'polypeptide(L)'
;AVAQCGSDSSSAGGGTQMWYDAGLTVDPVDANRVYLSGFDLYRSTNGGANFVNLTCGWTTKPAGSVDHVHVDHHARAFVGSDPDRLLIGSDGGVYYSANATQANPQLSFTSLNGTTAAGGSGSLNTIEFYFGDITSNFAASANPKIGAGAQDNGCSYASFSGSPTGAVMWTSTCGGD
;
A
#
# COMPACT_ATOMS: atom_id res chain seq x y z
N ALA A 1 -0.71 -24.72 3.17
CA ALA A 1 -1.11 -23.36 3.43
C ALA A 1 -2.33 -23.06 2.57
N VAL A 2 -3.44 -22.69 3.19
CA VAL A 2 -4.61 -22.20 2.46
C VAL A 2 -4.22 -20.82 1.95
N ALA A 3 -4.15 -20.67 0.65
CA ALA A 3 -3.97 -19.37 0.03
C ALA A 3 -5.21 -18.54 0.37
N GLN A 4 -5.08 -17.56 1.25
CA GLN A 4 -6.22 -16.73 1.68
C GLN A 4 -6.68 -15.80 0.55
N CYS A 5 -5.88 -15.67 -0.47
CA CYS A 5 -6.16 -14.86 -1.66
C CYS A 5 -6.65 -15.71 -2.85
N GLY A 6 -7.23 -16.89 -2.60
CA GLY A 6 -7.61 -17.82 -3.65
C GLY A 6 -6.43 -18.60 -4.20
N SER A 7 -6.62 -19.27 -5.33
CA SER A 7 -5.57 -20.05 -6.01
C SER A 7 -4.61 -19.16 -6.81
N ASP A 8 -4.46 -17.91 -6.40
CA ASP A 8 -3.65 -16.99 -7.16
C ASP A 8 -2.17 -17.31 -7.00
N SER A 9 -1.62 -17.90 -8.05
CA SER A 9 -0.21 -18.16 -8.19
C SER A 9 0.62 -16.88 -8.40
N SER A 10 -0.02 -15.70 -8.53
CA SER A 10 0.69 -14.42 -8.61
C SER A 10 1.39 -14.09 -7.30
N SER A 11 0.90 -14.63 -6.18
CA SER A 11 1.70 -14.68 -4.95
C SER A 11 3.04 -15.40 -5.15
N ALA A 12 3.17 -16.26 -6.13
CA ALA A 12 4.45 -16.88 -6.50
C ALA A 12 5.34 -15.93 -7.31
N GLY A 13 4.78 -14.95 -8.00
CA GLY A 13 5.53 -13.88 -8.67
C GLY A 13 6.24 -12.94 -7.68
N GLY A 14 5.67 -12.73 -6.51
CA GLY A 14 6.29 -11.95 -5.44
C GLY A 14 7.62 -12.51 -4.93
N GLY A 15 7.91 -13.77 -5.17
CA GLY A 15 9.20 -14.35 -4.85
C GLY A 15 10.37 -13.77 -5.65
N THR A 16 10.12 -13.17 -6.79
CA THR A 16 11.18 -12.58 -7.64
C THR A 16 11.57 -11.17 -7.19
N GLN A 17 10.73 -10.46 -6.44
CA GLN A 17 11.00 -9.11 -5.91
C GLN A 17 11.47 -9.10 -4.45
N MET A 18 11.61 -10.25 -3.81
CA MET A 18 12.05 -10.34 -2.41
C MET A 18 13.39 -9.64 -2.13
N TRP A 19 14.23 -9.46 -3.13
CA TRP A 19 15.46 -8.69 -3.01
C TRP A 19 15.23 -7.18 -2.77
N TYR A 20 14.04 -6.69 -3.11
CA TYR A 20 13.64 -5.29 -3.00
C TYR A 20 12.72 -5.06 -1.79
N ASP A 21 11.71 -5.89 -1.61
CA ASP A 21 10.62 -5.70 -0.63
C ASP A 21 10.84 -6.48 0.67
N ALA A 22 11.89 -7.34 0.73
CA ALA A 22 12.07 -8.26 1.86
C ALA A 22 12.24 -7.51 3.18
N GLY A 23 11.43 -7.87 4.13
CA GLY A 23 11.56 -7.38 5.48
C GLY A 23 10.88 -8.29 6.48
N LEU A 24 11.42 -8.33 7.70
CA LEU A 24 10.97 -9.19 8.77
C LEU A 24 10.72 -8.37 10.03
N THR A 25 9.61 -8.63 10.69
CA THR A 25 9.27 -8.00 11.97
C THR A 25 8.69 -9.06 12.90
N VAL A 26 9.12 -9.07 14.13
CA VAL A 26 8.61 -9.98 15.16
C VAL A 26 7.61 -9.23 16.02
N ASP A 27 6.54 -9.92 16.38
CA ASP A 27 5.52 -9.41 17.29
C ASP A 27 6.14 -9.03 18.65
N PRO A 28 5.79 -7.88 19.23
CA PRO A 28 6.40 -7.38 20.45
C PRO A 28 6.12 -8.22 21.70
N VAL A 29 5.10 -9.09 21.65
CA VAL A 29 4.70 -9.91 22.83
C VAL A 29 4.73 -11.42 22.56
N ASP A 30 4.81 -11.86 21.29
CA ASP A 30 4.85 -13.28 20.91
C ASP A 30 5.93 -13.54 19.85
N ALA A 31 7.05 -14.06 20.27
CA ALA A 31 8.18 -14.38 19.38
C ALA A 31 7.86 -15.44 18.31
N ASN A 32 6.79 -16.21 18.47
CA ASN A 32 6.33 -17.14 17.44
C ASN A 32 5.54 -16.45 16.31
N ARG A 33 5.07 -15.22 16.55
CA ARG A 33 4.38 -14.44 15.55
C ARG A 33 5.36 -13.55 14.80
N VAL A 34 5.62 -13.94 13.56
CA VAL A 34 6.59 -13.29 12.68
C VAL A 34 5.89 -12.79 11.43
N TYR A 35 6.14 -11.57 11.07
CA TYR A 35 5.64 -10.94 9.85
C TYR A 35 6.78 -10.82 8.85
N LEU A 36 6.57 -11.35 7.66
CA LEU A 36 7.47 -11.29 6.52
C LEU A 36 6.78 -10.48 5.43
N SER A 37 7.46 -9.50 4.89
CA SER A 37 6.98 -8.80 3.71
C SER A 37 7.77 -9.19 2.47
N GLY A 38 7.15 -8.96 1.38
CA GLY A 38 7.58 -9.02 0.01
C GLY A 38 6.51 -8.31 -0.77
N PHE A 39 6.11 -8.86 -1.89
CA PHE A 39 4.95 -8.41 -2.66
C PHE A 39 3.70 -8.25 -1.78
N ASP A 40 3.42 -9.23 -0.94
CA ASP A 40 2.36 -9.20 0.07
C ASP A 40 2.94 -9.25 1.49
N LEU A 41 2.07 -9.09 2.49
CA LEU A 41 2.39 -9.33 3.88
C LEU A 41 2.02 -10.76 4.27
N TYR A 42 2.95 -11.45 4.86
CA TYR A 42 2.78 -12.82 5.36
C TYR A 42 2.96 -12.86 6.88
N ARG A 43 2.24 -13.74 7.55
CA ARG A 43 2.37 -13.97 8.99
C ARG A 43 2.60 -15.44 9.29
N SER A 44 3.58 -15.70 10.14
CA SER A 44 3.77 -16.96 10.85
C SER A 44 3.20 -16.83 12.27
N THR A 45 2.74 -17.94 12.83
CA THR A 45 2.39 -18.09 14.25
C THR A 45 3.16 -19.25 14.91
N ASN A 46 4.21 -19.73 14.25
CA ASN A 46 5.02 -20.86 14.70
C ASN A 46 6.51 -20.63 14.45
N GLY A 47 6.99 -19.42 14.74
CA GLY A 47 8.40 -19.06 14.67
C GLY A 47 8.99 -19.06 13.25
N GLY A 48 8.16 -18.86 12.23
CA GLY A 48 8.61 -18.82 10.83
C GLY A 48 8.55 -20.18 10.11
N ALA A 49 8.06 -21.23 10.74
CA ALA A 49 7.97 -22.55 10.10
C ALA A 49 6.95 -22.59 8.96
N ASN A 50 5.86 -21.84 9.07
CA ASN A 50 4.86 -21.68 8.02
C ASN A 50 4.36 -20.24 8.00
N PHE A 51 3.99 -19.75 6.82
CA PHE A 51 3.45 -18.42 6.62
C PHE A 51 2.09 -18.47 5.93
N VAL A 52 1.25 -17.51 6.28
CA VAL A 52 -0.05 -17.28 5.68
C VAL A 52 -0.05 -15.87 5.09
N ASN A 53 -0.51 -15.70 3.85
CA ASN A 53 -0.68 -14.39 3.23
C ASN A 53 -1.80 -13.62 3.95
N LEU A 54 -1.53 -12.39 4.35
CA LEU A 54 -2.47 -11.51 5.04
C LEU A 54 -3.10 -10.46 4.11
N THR A 55 -2.44 -10.12 3.02
CA THR A 55 -2.87 -9.12 2.06
C THR A 55 -2.98 -9.74 0.67
N CYS A 56 -3.88 -9.26 -0.14
CA CYS A 56 -4.17 -9.85 -1.45
C CYS A 56 -4.03 -8.75 -2.51
N GLY A 57 -2.81 -8.25 -2.67
CA GLY A 57 -2.56 -7.01 -3.40
C GLY A 57 -3.06 -6.98 -4.83
N TRP A 58 -2.95 -8.09 -5.58
CA TRP A 58 -3.33 -8.15 -6.99
C TRP A 58 -4.64 -8.89 -7.28
N THR A 59 -5.26 -9.50 -6.29
CA THR A 59 -6.39 -10.38 -6.57
C THR A 59 -7.73 -9.75 -6.26
N THR A 60 -8.73 -10.14 -7.02
CA THR A 60 -10.12 -9.91 -6.63
C THR A 60 -10.37 -10.64 -5.31
N LYS A 61 -10.68 -9.90 -4.27
CA LYS A 61 -10.96 -10.49 -2.96
C LYS A 61 -12.05 -11.53 -3.05
N PRO A 62 -11.82 -12.76 -2.57
CA PRO A 62 -12.93 -13.65 -2.26
C PRO A 62 -13.83 -13.02 -1.19
N ALA A 63 -15.12 -13.31 -1.21
CA ALA A 63 -16.03 -12.86 -0.17
C ALA A 63 -15.50 -13.27 1.22
N GLY A 64 -15.37 -12.28 2.13
CA GLY A 64 -14.84 -12.50 3.48
C GLY A 64 -13.31 -12.48 3.60
N SER A 65 -12.57 -12.06 2.58
CA SER A 65 -11.14 -11.83 2.68
C SER A 65 -10.80 -10.44 3.23
N VAL A 66 -9.53 -10.23 3.60
CA VAL A 66 -9.01 -8.98 4.15
C VAL A 66 -9.16 -7.78 3.21
N ASP A 67 -9.09 -6.60 3.76
CA ASP A 67 -9.06 -5.37 2.99
C ASP A 67 -7.78 -5.29 2.15
N HIS A 68 -7.95 -4.75 0.94
CA HIS A 68 -6.88 -4.61 -0.01
C HIS A 68 -5.82 -3.64 0.53
N VAL A 69 -4.60 -4.13 0.62
CA VAL A 69 -3.40 -3.32 0.87
C VAL A 69 -2.59 -3.34 -0.42
N HIS A 70 -2.10 -2.20 -0.84
CA HIS A 70 -1.24 -2.12 -2.03
C HIS A 70 -0.02 -3.03 -1.83
N VAL A 71 0.42 -3.64 -2.90
CA VAL A 71 1.60 -4.52 -2.93
C VAL A 71 2.91 -3.79 -2.65
N ASP A 72 4.01 -4.52 -2.70
CA ASP A 72 5.38 -4.00 -2.56
C ASP A 72 5.61 -3.33 -1.21
N HIS A 73 5.68 -4.18 -0.18
CA HIS A 73 5.72 -3.76 1.22
C HIS A 73 7.15 -3.50 1.69
N HIS A 74 7.49 -2.28 2.05
CA HIS A 74 8.83 -1.86 2.46
C HIS A 74 9.01 -1.73 3.97
N ALA A 75 7.96 -1.31 4.68
CA ALA A 75 8.06 -0.98 6.09
C ALA A 75 6.92 -1.55 6.93
N ARG A 76 7.22 -1.90 8.18
CA ARG A 76 6.26 -2.33 9.20
C ARG A 76 6.69 -1.82 10.55
N ALA A 77 5.74 -1.37 11.36
CA ALA A 77 5.98 -0.98 12.73
C ALA A 77 4.77 -1.27 13.59
N PHE A 78 5.00 -1.84 14.76
CA PHE A 78 3.96 -1.89 15.78
C PHE A 78 3.86 -0.54 16.49
N VAL A 79 2.65 -0.15 16.89
CA VAL A 79 2.44 1.07 17.66
C VAL A 79 2.67 0.73 19.14
N GLY A 80 3.83 1.07 19.64
CA GLY A 80 4.27 0.67 20.96
C GLY A 80 4.48 -0.84 21.05
N SER A 81 4.04 -1.45 22.16
CA SER A 81 4.08 -2.89 22.37
C SER A 81 2.73 -3.57 22.14
N ASP A 82 1.82 -2.93 21.41
CA ASP A 82 0.50 -3.48 21.12
C ASP A 82 0.58 -4.36 19.86
N PRO A 83 0.39 -5.69 19.97
CA PRO A 83 0.53 -6.62 18.86
C PRO A 83 -0.62 -6.49 17.83
N ASP A 84 -1.72 -5.86 18.18
CA ASP A 84 -2.85 -5.64 17.27
C ASP A 84 -2.67 -4.38 16.41
N ARG A 85 -1.81 -3.44 16.83
CA ARG A 85 -1.65 -2.16 16.18
C ARG A 85 -0.44 -2.16 15.26
N LEU A 86 -0.66 -2.51 14.00
CA LEU A 86 0.38 -2.64 12.98
C LEU A 86 0.22 -1.59 11.89
N LEU A 87 1.30 -0.86 11.63
CA LEU A 87 1.45 0.01 10.46
C LEU A 87 2.23 -0.73 9.36
N ILE A 88 1.81 -0.53 8.12
CA ILE A 88 2.47 -1.04 6.92
C ILE A 88 2.71 0.12 5.97
N GLY A 89 3.92 0.23 5.46
CA GLY A 89 4.29 1.10 4.36
C GLY A 89 4.54 0.27 3.10
N SER A 90 3.95 0.69 2.00
CA SER A 90 4.09 0.09 0.67
C SER A 90 4.17 1.19 -0.38
N ASP A 91 4.37 0.84 -1.65
CA ASP A 91 4.34 1.79 -2.77
C ASP A 91 2.99 2.52 -2.89
N GLY A 92 1.93 1.92 -2.44
CA GLY A 92 0.60 2.55 -2.35
C GLY A 92 0.37 3.40 -1.09
N GLY A 93 1.41 3.64 -0.27
CA GLY A 93 1.34 4.48 0.92
C GLY A 93 1.27 3.69 2.24
N VAL A 94 0.56 4.23 3.22
CA VAL A 94 0.53 3.69 4.59
C VAL A 94 -0.85 3.12 4.94
N TYR A 95 -0.81 1.95 5.54
CA TYR A 95 -1.99 1.22 6.00
C TYR A 95 -1.87 0.87 7.48
N TYR A 96 -2.99 0.76 8.16
CA TYR A 96 -3.06 0.47 9.58
C TYR A 96 -4.03 -0.67 9.86
N SER A 97 -3.61 -1.60 10.71
CA SER A 97 -4.49 -2.58 11.33
C SER A 97 -4.60 -2.30 12.83
N ALA A 98 -5.82 -2.40 13.37
CA ALA A 98 -6.10 -2.37 14.81
C ALA A 98 -6.34 -3.79 15.36
N ASN A 99 -6.17 -4.81 14.56
CA ASN A 99 -6.46 -6.21 14.89
C ASN A 99 -5.50 -7.18 14.17
N ALA A 100 -4.22 -6.82 14.07
CA ALA A 100 -3.20 -7.56 13.31
C ALA A 100 -2.99 -9.00 13.80
N THR A 101 -3.37 -9.32 15.05
CA THR A 101 -3.30 -10.68 15.58
C THR A 101 -4.43 -11.60 15.09
N GLN A 102 -5.53 -11.03 14.60
CA GLN A 102 -6.68 -11.81 14.16
C GLN A 102 -6.37 -12.57 12.87
N ALA A 103 -7.11 -13.67 12.68
CA ALA A 103 -7.12 -14.40 11.42
C ALA A 103 -8.18 -13.80 10.47
N ASN A 104 -8.06 -14.11 9.18
CA ASN A 104 -9.14 -13.82 8.24
C ASN A 104 -10.38 -14.66 8.57
N PRO A 105 -11.59 -14.10 8.40
CA PRO A 105 -11.90 -12.79 7.78
C PRO A 105 -11.94 -11.59 8.74
N GLN A 106 -11.54 -11.74 10.00
CA GLN A 106 -11.63 -10.68 11.01
C GLN A 106 -10.51 -9.64 10.89
N LEU A 107 -9.35 -10.05 10.37
CA LEU A 107 -8.24 -9.12 10.10
C LEU A 107 -8.68 -8.03 9.11
N SER A 108 -8.37 -6.80 9.42
CA SER A 108 -8.68 -5.65 8.56
C SER A 108 -7.54 -4.64 8.53
N PHE A 109 -7.45 -3.93 7.40
CA PHE A 109 -6.54 -2.81 7.21
C PHE A 109 -7.31 -1.59 6.75
N THR A 110 -6.92 -0.43 7.25
CA THR A 110 -7.44 0.87 6.85
C THR A 110 -6.33 1.66 6.17
N SER A 111 -6.59 2.19 4.98
CA SER A 111 -5.67 3.11 4.32
C SER A 111 -5.60 4.42 5.12
N LEU A 112 -4.40 4.88 5.44
CA LEU A 112 -4.15 6.19 6.05
C LEU A 112 -3.86 7.26 4.98
N ASN A 113 -3.83 6.89 3.72
CA ASN A 113 -3.65 7.80 2.61
C ASN A 113 -4.86 8.75 2.48
N GLY A 114 -4.68 9.83 1.73
CA GLY A 114 -5.74 10.83 1.53
C GLY A 114 -7.03 10.24 0.98
N THR A 115 -8.10 10.99 1.05
CA THR A 115 -9.42 10.61 0.51
C THR A 115 -9.38 10.54 -1.01
N THR A 116 -9.00 9.38 -1.53
CA THR A 116 -9.09 9.06 -2.96
C THR A 116 -10.23 8.09 -3.21
N ALA A 117 -10.53 7.82 -4.45
CA ALA A 117 -11.52 6.84 -4.86
C ALA A 117 -11.28 5.42 -4.30
N ALA A 118 -10.14 5.17 -3.68
CA ALA A 118 -9.79 3.91 -3.02
C ALA A 118 -10.25 3.80 -1.56
N GLY A 119 -11.03 4.76 -1.04
CA GLY A 119 -11.62 4.65 0.30
C GLY A 119 -10.68 4.94 1.47
N GLY A 120 -9.55 5.61 1.23
CA GLY A 120 -8.67 6.04 2.30
C GLY A 120 -9.34 7.02 3.26
N SER A 121 -9.17 6.82 4.56
CA SER A 121 -9.70 7.69 5.62
C SER A 121 -8.65 8.64 6.21
N GLY A 122 -7.41 8.51 5.77
CA GLY A 122 -6.29 9.32 6.23
C GLY A 122 -6.11 10.63 5.47
N SER A 123 -5.13 11.40 5.89
CA SER A 123 -4.73 12.66 5.23
C SER A 123 -3.30 12.61 4.69
N LEU A 124 -2.67 11.46 4.71
CA LEU A 124 -1.35 11.28 4.12
C LEU A 124 -1.47 11.36 2.59
N ASN A 125 -0.73 12.29 2.00
CA ASN A 125 -0.56 12.41 0.56
C ASN A 125 0.86 11.96 0.25
N THR A 126 1.00 10.66 -0.01
CA THR A 126 2.30 10.05 -0.30
C THR A 126 2.27 9.50 -1.72
N ILE A 127 3.06 10.09 -2.57
CA ILE A 127 3.36 9.58 -3.90
C ILE A 127 4.76 10.06 -4.27
N GLU A 128 5.56 9.19 -4.84
CA GLU A 128 6.86 9.52 -5.38
C GLU A 128 6.75 9.65 -6.90
N PHE A 129 6.98 10.85 -7.42
CA PHE A 129 7.06 11.06 -8.84
C PHE A 129 8.49 10.90 -9.34
N TYR A 130 8.68 10.00 -10.29
CA TYR A 130 9.98 9.80 -10.95
C TYR A 130 10.27 10.87 -11.98
N PHE A 131 9.26 11.23 -12.74
CA PHE A 131 9.35 12.26 -13.80
C PHE A 131 8.11 13.12 -13.78
N GLY A 132 8.29 14.37 -14.13
CA GLY A 132 7.18 15.31 -14.31
C GLY A 132 7.55 16.38 -15.31
N ASP A 133 6.53 17.00 -15.88
CA ASP A 133 6.65 18.11 -16.80
C ASP A 133 5.53 19.12 -16.54
N ILE A 134 5.73 20.32 -17.03
CA ILE A 134 4.79 21.42 -16.90
C ILE A 134 4.41 21.96 -18.27
N THR A 135 3.22 22.54 -18.37
CA THR A 135 2.79 23.26 -19.57
C THR A 135 3.83 24.29 -19.98
N SER A 136 4.21 24.30 -21.25
CA SER A 136 5.08 25.34 -21.82
C SER A 136 4.48 26.72 -21.50
N ASN A 137 5.34 27.64 -21.09
CA ASN A 137 4.93 28.98 -20.67
C ASN A 137 3.89 28.96 -19.53
N PHE A 138 4.15 28.14 -18.52
CA PHE A 138 3.24 27.86 -17.39
C PHE A 138 2.64 29.14 -16.78
N ALA A 139 3.48 30.14 -16.53
CA ALA A 139 3.06 31.39 -15.87
C ALA A 139 2.10 32.26 -16.72
N ALA A 140 2.13 32.10 -18.04
CA ALA A 140 1.25 32.85 -18.95
C ALA A 140 0.11 31.99 -19.54
N SER A 141 0.04 30.72 -19.19
CA SER A 141 -1.04 29.84 -19.63
C SER A 141 -2.34 30.15 -18.90
N ALA A 142 -3.45 30.17 -19.63
CA ALA A 142 -4.78 30.32 -19.03
C ALA A 142 -5.20 29.08 -18.18
N ASN A 143 -4.66 27.92 -18.51
CA ASN A 143 -4.91 26.65 -17.82
C ASN A 143 -3.61 25.87 -17.67
N PRO A 144 -2.67 26.34 -16.83
CA PRO A 144 -1.42 25.67 -16.66
C PRO A 144 -1.62 24.30 -16.01
N LYS A 145 -0.81 23.33 -16.43
CA LYS A 145 -0.87 21.96 -15.93
C LYS A 145 0.51 21.49 -15.50
N ILE A 146 0.53 20.64 -14.50
CA ILE A 146 1.68 19.83 -14.12
C ILE A 146 1.25 18.37 -14.30
N GLY A 147 2.06 17.58 -14.96
CA GLY A 147 1.85 16.14 -15.08
C GLY A 147 3.06 15.40 -14.54
N ALA A 148 2.82 14.24 -13.94
CA ALA A 148 3.90 13.41 -13.40
C ALA A 148 3.52 11.94 -13.43
N GLY A 149 4.54 11.08 -13.56
CA GLY A 149 4.45 9.64 -13.48
C GLY A 149 5.11 9.12 -12.20
N ALA A 150 4.43 8.21 -11.54
CA ALA A 150 4.92 7.53 -10.34
C ALA A 150 4.99 6.03 -10.63
N GLN A 151 6.09 5.41 -10.24
CA GLN A 151 6.22 3.96 -10.35
C GLN A 151 5.09 3.29 -9.56
N ASP A 152 4.49 2.26 -10.14
CA ASP A 152 3.41 1.43 -9.57
C ASP A 152 2.10 2.17 -9.26
N ASN A 153 2.09 3.50 -9.33
CA ASN A 153 0.94 4.35 -9.02
C ASN A 153 0.43 5.14 -10.24
N GLY A 154 0.99 4.86 -11.42
CA GLY A 154 0.55 5.42 -12.67
C GLY A 154 0.88 6.89 -12.86
N CYS A 155 0.16 7.56 -13.73
CA CYS A 155 0.37 8.97 -14.00
C CYS A 155 -0.81 9.84 -13.62
N SER A 156 -0.49 11.05 -13.19
CA SER A 156 -1.47 12.03 -12.76
C SER A 156 -1.13 13.42 -13.26
N TYR A 157 -2.13 14.26 -13.38
CA TYR A 157 -1.92 15.69 -13.64
C TYR A 157 -2.78 16.56 -12.74
N ALA A 158 -2.32 17.76 -12.50
CA ALA A 158 -3.10 18.83 -11.88
C ALA A 158 -3.23 20.01 -12.81
N SER A 159 -4.40 20.63 -12.85
CA SER A 159 -4.66 21.87 -13.58
C SER A 159 -4.84 23.02 -12.59
N PHE A 160 -4.37 24.19 -12.98
CA PHE A 160 -4.42 25.40 -12.15
C PHE A 160 -5.23 26.48 -12.86
N SER A 161 -6.09 27.15 -12.11
CA SER A 161 -6.76 28.37 -12.51
C SER A 161 -6.33 29.50 -11.57
N GLY A 162 -5.23 30.18 -11.89
CA GLY A 162 -4.60 31.13 -11.00
C GLY A 162 -3.65 30.50 -9.99
N SER A 163 -3.20 31.27 -9.00
CA SER A 163 -2.33 30.75 -7.94
C SER A 163 -3.11 29.83 -6.99
N PRO A 164 -2.68 28.61 -6.76
CA PRO A 164 -3.38 27.70 -5.85
C PRO A 164 -3.24 28.23 -4.41
N THR A 165 -4.38 28.40 -3.74
CA THR A 165 -4.44 28.85 -2.34
C THR A 165 -4.76 27.72 -1.37
N GLY A 166 -4.81 26.47 -1.85
CA GLY A 166 -5.16 25.29 -1.07
C GLY A 166 -4.67 23.99 -1.71
N ALA A 167 -5.23 22.88 -1.28
CA ALA A 167 -4.91 21.56 -1.82
C ALA A 167 -5.23 21.50 -3.32
N VAL A 168 -4.28 21.01 -4.10
CA VAL A 168 -4.45 20.81 -5.53
C VAL A 168 -4.91 19.38 -5.75
N MET A 169 -6.01 19.24 -6.50
CA MET A 169 -6.55 17.93 -6.86
C MET A 169 -5.81 17.38 -8.09
N TRP A 170 -5.30 16.17 -7.96
CA TRP A 170 -4.68 15.45 -9.05
C TRP A 170 -5.67 14.50 -9.72
N THR A 171 -5.62 14.44 -11.02
CA THR A 171 -6.44 13.54 -11.84
C THR A 171 -5.55 12.42 -12.36
N SER A 172 -5.86 11.18 -11.99
CA SER A 172 -5.18 10.00 -12.53
C SER A 172 -5.57 9.80 -13.99
N THR A 173 -4.59 9.52 -14.84
CA THR A 173 -4.77 9.36 -16.29
C THR A 173 -4.24 8.06 -16.84
N CYS A 174 -3.39 7.37 -16.14
CA CYS A 174 -2.92 6.04 -16.50
C CYS A 174 -2.69 5.21 -15.24
N GLY A 175 -2.64 3.90 -15.39
CA GLY A 175 -2.22 2.96 -14.36
C GLY A 175 -0.93 2.26 -14.76
N GLY A 176 -0.36 1.51 -13.84
CA GLY A 176 0.89 0.76 -14.05
C GLY A 176 2.14 1.57 -13.74
N ASP A 177 3.26 1.03 -14.17
CA ASP A 177 4.61 1.62 -14.01
C ASP A 177 4.82 2.84 -14.91
#